data_8ebb30cd03999b4b9a55142fd730b18f
#
_entry.id   8ebb30cd03999b4b9a55142fd730b18f
#
_cell.length_a   1.000
_cell.length_b   1.000
_cell.length_c   1.000
_cell.angle_alpha   90.00
_cell.angle_beta   90.00
_cell.angle_gamma   90.00
#
_symmetry.space_group_name_H-M   'P 1'
#
loop_
_entity.id
_entity.type
_entity.pdbx_description
1 polymer ?
#
loop_
_entity_poly.entity_id
_entity_poly.type
_entity_poly.pdbx_seq_one_letter_code
_entity_poly.pdbx_strand_id
1 'polypeptide(L)'
;MTPADLFARMTEGSDVVRDVFDRHVAAQGDKLFLYHGDSDTRLSYADVRARTDRMAAGLAAFGVGPGDHVSVHARDALVSALAMFAIWRCGAVFAPVNYNLRGDFLRYQIRDTAPKVLIADAEGVALVQDHRDGLPEFVLAGLGGDVETLNGTGVPQVALAHDDPAAIIYTSGTTGPAKGVKLGHRWINQYCFNARILNTGEDVFHCDLPLYHVGGAFSILARAAWLGSSIGIWDRFSATTFWDRIGSVGASCATLLDVMIPHILSQPASGDRPNTLNKVHIQPYTTRHHEFARRFGVDFMTVGFGQTESGSIFGGVLDEFPDGQGTPPDLWKGLSPESYRATARTIGRPVFDGRTDLPKGMMGAPSGLVEVAALDEDDMPVAAGQVGQLCIRPRYPAMILQEYINKPEATLKVLKNCWFHTGDAVRQLPDSANYVFVDRMGGFFRVRGENVSSFEVESVMLRHPGVRAAAAIPVPAQAGEEDDIAVFLELEDGALPDEAAVRAHAAAEMPPYMRPRHIRFITALPVTPTNKIEKYKLRASLLAELADPAENKETAS
;
A
#
# COMPACT_ATOMS: atom_id res chain seq x y z
N MET A 1 -4.99 6.81 27.24
CA MET A 1 -5.26 8.09 26.51
C MET A 1 -6.68 8.04 25.98
N THR A 2 -7.46 9.08 26.15
CA THR A 2 -8.84 9.14 25.61
C THR A 2 -8.83 9.36 24.10
N PRO A 3 -9.94 9.06 23.39
CA PRO A 3 -10.06 9.40 21.97
C PRO A 3 -9.82 10.89 21.67
N ALA A 4 -10.29 11.78 22.57
CA ALA A 4 -10.09 13.22 22.42
C ALA A 4 -8.61 13.61 22.56
N ASP A 5 -7.87 13.01 23.51
CA ASP A 5 -6.44 13.26 23.66
C ASP A 5 -5.65 12.77 22.44
N LEU A 6 -6.02 11.59 21.90
CA LEU A 6 -5.41 11.05 20.67
C LEU A 6 -5.65 11.97 19.49
N PHE A 7 -6.88 12.47 19.35
CA PHE A 7 -7.24 13.39 18.26
C PHE A 7 -6.49 14.71 18.38
N ALA A 8 -6.46 15.31 19.57
CA ALA A 8 -5.70 16.52 19.83
C ALA A 8 -4.21 16.35 19.48
N ARG A 9 -3.61 15.20 19.86
CA ARG A 9 -2.21 14.90 19.54
C ARG A 9 -1.99 14.64 18.04
N MET A 10 -2.97 14.04 17.35
CA MET A 10 -2.91 13.83 15.91
C MET A 10 -2.89 15.16 15.15
N THR A 11 -3.73 16.09 15.56
CA THR A 11 -3.95 17.38 14.89
C THR A 11 -3.05 18.51 15.43
N GLU A 12 -2.16 18.21 16.37
CA GLU A 12 -1.25 19.17 16.97
C GLU A 12 -0.46 19.93 15.91
N GLY A 13 -0.73 21.23 15.84
CA GLY A 13 -0.08 22.16 14.92
C GLY A 13 -0.69 22.23 13.51
N SER A 14 -1.08 21.15 12.86
CA SER A 14 -1.78 21.11 11.57
C SER A 14 -2.26 19.71 11.21
N ASP A 15 -3.33 19.60 10.43
CA ASP A 15 -3.74 18.36 9.76
C ASP A 15 -3.03 18.16 8.40
N VAL A 16 -2.30 19.17 7.93
CA VAL A 16 -1.72 19.20 6.59
C VAL A 16 -0.22 18.90 6.64
N VAL A 17 0.21 17.78 6.05
CA VAL A 17 1.63 17.34 6.04
C VAL A 17 2.54 18.39 5.42
N ARG A 18 2.11 19.07 4.34
CA ARG A 18 2.85 20.16 3.69
C ARG A 18 3.21 21.29 4.67
N ASP A 19 2.26 21.70 5.50
CA ASP A 19 2.48 22.81 6.43
C ASP A 19 3.45 22.42 7.57
N VAL A 20 3.37 21.16 8.00
CA VAL A 20 4.33 20.59 8.97
C VAL A 20 5.72 20.49 8.36
N PHE A 21 5.83 20.03 7.12
CA PHE A 21 7.09 19.99 6.37
C PHE A 21 7.72 21.39 6.28
N ASP A 22 6.94 22.41 5.96
CA ASP A 22 7.41 23.79 5.84
C ASP A 22 7.93 24.35 7.17
N ARG A 23 7.36 23.95 8.30
CA ARG A 23 7.92 24.27 9.64
C ARG A 23 9.29 23.61 9.85
N HIS A 24 9.47 22.37 9.40
CA HIS A 24 10.77 21.71 9.46
C HIS A 24 11.81 22.35 8.52
N VAL A 25 11.39 22.83 7.34
CA VAL A 25 12.26 23.62 6.47
C VAL A 25 12.77 24.87 7.21
N ALA A 26 11.89 25.59 7.91
CA ALA A 26 12.26 26.79 8.65
C ALA A 26 13.17 26.48 9.87
N ALA A 27 12.95 25.35 10.54
CA ALA A 27 13.67 24.99 11.77
C ALA A 27 15.01 24.26 11.52
N GLN A 28 15.12 23.47 10.45
CA GLN A 28 16.24 22.58 10.20
C GLN A 28 16.50 22.38 8.68
N GLY A 29 16.47 23.47 7.89
CA GLY A 29 16.53 23.43 6.42
C GLY A 29 17.72 22.66 5.84
N ASP A 30 18.87 22.69 6.48
CA ASP A 30 20.10 22.01 6.02
C ASP A 30 20.13 20.50 6.36
N LYS A 31 19.21 20.01 7.21
CA LYS A 31 19.13 18.59 7.54
C LYS A 31 18.76 17.79 6.31
N LEU A 32 19.43 16.64 6.11
CA LEU A 32 19.06 15.68 5.08
C LEU A 32 17.58 15.26 5.30
N PHE A 33 16.74 15.49 4.30
CA PHE A 33 15.40 14.95 4.30
C PHE A 33 15.33 13.67 3.48
N LEU A 34 15.76 13.72 2.22
CA LEU A 34 15.56 12.66 1.26
C LEU A 34 16.88 12.23 0.62
N TYR A 35 17.16 10.95 0.66
CA TYR A 35 18.22 10.29 -0.10
C TYR A 35 17.58 9.33 -1.10
N HIS A 36 17.84 9.53 -2.40
CA HIS A 36 17.44 8.59 -3.45
C HIS A 36 18.64 7.73 -3.82
N GLY A 37 18.57 6.44 -3.45
CA GLY A 37 19.73 5.56 -3.52
C GLY A 37 20.11 5.14 -4.94
N ASP A 38 19.15 5.02 -5.85
CA ASP A 38 19.44 4.59 -7.23
C ASP A 38 20.18 5.67 -8.04
N SER A 39 20.04 6.96 -7.70
CA SER A 39 20.79 8.07 -8.31
C SER A 39 21.83 8.73 -7.40
N ASP A 40 22.04 8.21 -6.20
CA ASP A 40 22.88 8.81 -5.14
C ASP A 40 22.57 10.31 -4.87
N THR A 41 21.29 10.69 -5.02
CA THR A 41 20.85 12.07 -4.84
C THR A 41 20.51 12.34 -3.38
N ARG A 42 21.15 13.34 -2.78
CA ARG A 42 20.91 13.78 -1.41
C ARG A 42 20.28 15.16 -1.40
N LEU A 43 19.12 15.29 -0.76
CA LEU A 43 18.37 16.55 -0.69
C LEU A 43 18.08 16.89 0.78
N SER A 44 18.48 18.09 1.18
CA SER A 44 18.05 18.67 2.44
C SER A 44 16.57 19.06 2.42
N TYR A 45 16.00 19.42 3.57
CA TYR A 45 14.66 20.00 3.65
C TYR A 45 14.53 21.25 2.75
N ALA A 46 15.54 22.12 2.74
CA ALA A 46 15.57 23.32 1.91
C ALA A 46 15.66 22.98 0.41
N ASP A 47 16.44 21.97 0.03
CA ASP A 47 16.56 21.54 -1.37
C ASP A 47 15.24 21.00 -1.91
N VAL A 48 14.56 20.12 -1.13
CA VAL A 48 13.24 19.61 -1.52
C VAL A 48 12.23 20.75 -1.62
N ARG A 49 12.23 21.68 -0.66
CA ARG A 49 11.37 22.86 -0.71
C ARG A 49 11.61 23.66 -1.99
N ALA A 50 12.85 23.99 -2.29
CA ALA A 50 13.19 24.80 -3.46
C ALA A 50 12.83 24.10 -4.79
N ARG A 51 13.05 22.79 -4.89
CA ARG A 51 12.68 22.01 -6.07
C ARG A 51 11.17 21.94 -6.24
N THR A 52 10.44 21.62 -5.17
CA THR A 52 8.97 21.51 -5.22
C THR A 52 8.28 22.86 -5.43
N ASP A 53 8.88 23.96 -4.98
CA ASP A 53 8.39 25.32 -5.27
C ASP A 53 8.48 25.64 -6.76
N ARG A 54 9.61 25.32 -7.42
CA ARG A 54 9.76 25.51 -8.88
C ARG A 54 8.78 24.64 -9.66
N MET A 55 8.63 23.37 -9.25
CA MET A 55 7.67 22.46 -9.87
C MET A 55 6.23 22.95 -9.71
N ALA A 56 5.86 23.43 -8.52
CA ALA A 56 4.53 24.00 -8.27
C ALA A 56 4.25 25.24 -9.11
N ALA A 57 5.24 26.12 -9.27
CA ALA A 57 5.13 27.26 -10.15
C ALA A 57 4.96 26.84 -11.63
N GLY A 58 5.66 25.78 -12.07
CA GLY A 58 5.47 25.18 -13.39
C GLY A 58 4.06 24.59 -13.56
N LEU A 59 3.55 23.86 -12.57
CA LEU A 59 2.18 23.34 -12.58
C LEU A 59 1.14 24.48 -12.66
N ALA A 60 1.34 25.53 -11.86
CA ALA A 60 0.46 26.72 -11.89
C ALA A 60 0.48 27.42 -13.25
N ALA A 61 1.61 27.46 -13.96
CA ALA A 61 1.70 27.99 -15.33
C ALA A 61 0.87 27.17 -16.34
N PHE A 62 0.66 25.87 -16.09
CA PHE A 62 -0.30 25.04 -16.81
C PHE A 62 -1.74 25.17 -16.27
N GLY A 63 -1.97 26.13 -15.38
CA GLY A 63 -3.28 26.43 -14.81
C GLY A 63 -3.73 25.46 -13.70
N VAL A 64 -2.83 24.65 -13.11
CA VAL A 64 -3.16 23.78 -11.98
C VAL A 64 -3.39 24.62 -10.74
N GLY A 65 -4.49 24.37 -10.05
CA GLY A 65 -4.89 25.03 -8.82
C GLY A 65 -5.63 24.08 -7.85
N PRO A 66 -6.25 24.63 -6.79
CA PRO A 66 -6.93 23.85 -5.77
C PRO A 66 -7.99 22.91 -6.36
N GLY A 67 -7.90 21.64 -5.97
CA GLY A 67 -8.84 20.58 -6.37
C GLY A 67 -8.59 19.99 -7.75
N ASP A 68 -7.71 20.55 -8.58
CA ASP A 68 -7.33 19.96 -9.86
C ASP A 68 -6.59 18.63 -9.66
N HIS A 69 -6.87 17.63 -10.48
CA HIS A 69 -6.18 16.35 -10.43
C HIS A 69 -4.86 16.43 -11.21
N VAL A 70 -3.79 15.96 -10.59
CA VAL A 70 -2.49 15.79 -11.24
C VAL A 70 -2.06 14.35 -11.09
N SER A 71 -1.97 13.63 -12.20
CA SER A 71 -1.51 12.24 -12.21
C SER A 71 0.02 12.18 -12.21
N VAL A 72 0.57 11.14 -11.60
CA VAL A 72 2.00 10.85 -11.61
C VAL A 72 2.21 9.41 -12.04
N HIS A 73 2.87 9.21 -13.18
CA HIS A 73 3.23 7.90 -13.71
C HIS A 73 4.76 7.81 -13.80
N ALA A 74 5.40 7.45 -12.71
CA ALA A 74 6.85 7.35 -12.63
C ALA A 74 7.28 6.15 -11.79
N ARG A 75 8.24 5.39 -12.30
CA ARG A 75 8.95 4.36 -11.56
C ARG A 75 9.99 5.00 -10.64
N ASP A 76 10.61 6.07 -11.10
CA ASP A 76 11.55 6.87 -10.34
C ASP A 76 10.88 7.40 -9.06
N ALA A 77 11.34 6.91 -7.91
CA ALA A 77 10.79 7.26 -6.61
C ALA A 77 11.07 8.73 -6.25
N LEU A 78 12.18 9.31 -6.72
CA LEU A 78 12.48 10.74 -6.51
C LEU A 78 11.50 11.64 -7.24
N VAL A 79 11.19 11.31 -8.50
CA VAL A 79 10.19 12.04 -9.30
C VAL A 79 8.84 12.00 -8.59
N SER A 80 8.39 10.81 -8.15
CA SER A 80 7.11 10.64 -7.46
C SER A 80 7.05 11.40 -6.14
N ALA A 81 8.14 11.37 -5.34
CA ALA A 81 8.22 12.09 -4.06
C ALA A 81 8.16 13.61 -4.23
N LEU A 82 8.94 14.16 -5.15
CA LEU A 82 8.95 15.61 -5.43
C LEU A 82 7.61 16.07 -6.01
N ALA A 83 7.02 15.28 -6.93
CA ALA A 83 5.71 15.58 -7.52
C ALA A 83 4.61 15.65 -6.45
N MET A 84 4.57 14.72 -5.50
CA MET A 84 3.57 14.74 -4.43
C MET A 84 3.57 16.06 -3.65
N PHE A 85 4.73 16.53 -3.22
CA PHE A 85 4.84 17.81 -2.49
C PHE A 85 4.53 19.01 -3.39
N ALA A 86 4.99 19.02 -4.65
CA ALA A 86 4.71 20.10 -5.59
C ALA A 86 3.21 20.24 -5.89
N ILE A 87 2.51 19.13 -6.05
CA ILE A 87 1.06 19.07 -6.27
C ILE A 87 0.33 19.67 -5.05
N TRP A 88 0.69 19.26 -3.83
CA TRP A 88 0.09 19.82 -2.62
C TRP A 88 0.38 21.31 -2.43
N ARG A 89 1.49 21.84 -2.98
CA ARG A 89 1.75 23.29 -2.97
C ARG A 89 0.77 24.06 -3.83
N CYS A 90 0.26 23.46 -4.89
CA CYS A 90 -0.80 24.05 -5.72
C CYS A 90 -2.20 23.89 -5.10
N GLY A 91 -2.35 23.16 -3.99
CA GLY A 91 -3.65 22.74 -3.47
C GLY A 91 -4.34 21.68 -4.34
N ALA A 92 -3.59 21.09 -5.26
CA ALA A 92 -4.07 20.08 -6.19
C ALA A 92 -4.03 18.65 -5.58
N VAL A 93 -4.69 17.73 -6.24
CA VAL A 93 -4.89 16.36 -5.80
C VAL A 93 -3.83 15.45 -6.42
N PHE A 94 -3.02 14.80 -5.60
CA PHE A 94 -2.03 13.82 -6.00
C PHE A 94 -2.73 12.52 -6.43
N ALA A 95 -2.66 12.18 -7.71
CA ALA A 95 -3.32 11.00 -8.28
C ALA A 95 -2.29 10.08 -8.96
N PRO A 96 -1.50 9.32 -8.19
CA PRO A 96 -0.46 8.48 -8.74
C PRO A 96 -1.05 7.29 -9.50
N VAL A 97 -0.43 6.95 -10.61
CA VAL A 97 -0.76 5.82 -11.47
C VAL A 97 0.24 4.71 -11.22
N ASN A 98 -0.24 3.48 -11.04
CA ASN A 98 0.65 2.33 -10.95
C ASN A 98 1.46 2.18 -12.26
N TYR A 99 2.77 2.39 -12.18
CA TYR A 99 3.68 2.37 -13.33
C TYR A 99 3.81 1.00 -14.02
N ASN A 100 3.26 -0.07 -13.41
CA ASN A 100 3.20 -1.38 -14.04
C ASN A 100 1.99 -1.56 -14.98
N LEU A 101 1.00 -0.66 -14.93
CA LEU A 101 -0.17 -0.74 -15.80
C LEU A 101 0.19 -0.54 -17.27
N ARG A 102 -0.52 -1.24 -18.13
CA ARG A 102 -0.40 -1.20 -19.60
C ARG A 102 -1.80 -1.23 -20.23
N GLY A 103 -1.86 -0.96 -21.52
CA GLY A 103 -3.08 -1.15 -22.30
C GLY A 103 -4.30 -0.45 -21.71
N ASP A 104 -5.41 -1.17 -21.66
CA ASP A 104 -6.69 -0.64 -21.19
C ASP A 104 -6.71 -0.28 -19.71
N PHE A 105 -5.93 -0.95 -18.87
CA PHE A 105 -5.83 -0.58 -17.44
C PHE A 105 -5.22 0.80 -17.25
N LEU A 106 -4.16 1.11 -18.01
CA LEU A 106 -3.54 2.43 -17.98
C LEU A 106 -4.50 3.49 -18.52
N ARG A 107 -5.10 3.24 -19.69
CA ARG A 107 -6.09 4.16 -20.29
C ARG A 107 -7.29 4.40 -19.37
N TYR A 108 -7.79 3.33 -18.75
CA TYR A 108 -8.91 3.42 -17.81
C TYR A 108 -8.58 4.35 -16.63
N GLN A 109 -7.42 4.14 -15.98
CA GLN A 109 -7.07 4.93 -14.80
C GLN A 109 -6.86 6.41 -15.14
N ILE A 110 -6.20 6.72 -16.27
CA ILE A 110 -6.03 8.11 -16.73
C ILE A 110 -7.39 8.74 -17.09
N ARG A 111 -8.26 8.01 -17.78
CA ARG A 111 -9.60 8.52 -18.16
C ARG A 111 -10.48 8.77 -16.95
N ASP A 112 -10.49 7.85 -15.99
CA ASP A 112 -11.31 7.96 -14.77
C ASP A 112 -10.82 9.10 -13.86
N THR A 113 -9.50 9.32 -13.78
CA THR A 113 -8.90 10.44 -13.04
C THR A 113 -9.11 11.78 -13.74
N ALA A 114 -9.13 11.79 -15.08
CA ALA A 114 -9.19 13.00 -15.91
C ALA A 114 -8.22 14.11 -15.43
N PRO A 115 -6.90 13.84 -15.40
CA PRO A 115 -5.93 14.78 -14.85
C PRO A 115 -5.76 16.00 -15.75
N LYS A 116 -5.51 17.16 -15.16
CA LYS A 116 -5.13 18.37 -15.91
C LYS A 116 -3.68 18.30 -16.40
N VAL A 117 -2.81 17.74 -15.57
CA VAL A 117 -1.41 17.46 -15.89
C VAL A 117 -1.10 16.02 -15.50
N LEU A 118 -0.35 15.31 -16.33
CA LEU A 118 0.25 14.04 -16.01
C LEU A 118 1.77 14.21 -15.99
N ILE A 119 2.37 14.00 -14.82
CA ILE A 119 3.82 14.01 -14.62
C ILE A 119 4.34 12.58 -14.84
N ALA A 120 5.41 12.42 -15.61
CA ALA A 120 6.01 11.11 -15.84
C ALA A 120 7.54 11.20 -15.92
N ASP A 121 8.22 10.10 -15.54
CA ASP A 121 9.63 9.90 -15.89
C ASP A 121 9.79 9.59 -17.39
N ALA A 122 11.02 9.44 -17.87
CA ALA A 122 11.27 9.23 -19.30
C ALA A 122 10.59 7.96 -19.84
N GLU A 123 10.58 6.86 -19.10
CA GLU A 123 9.88 5.62 -19.46
C GLU A 123 8.36 5.83 -19.50
N GLY A 124 7.84 6.52 -18.50
CA GLY A 124 6.42 6.85 -18.38
C GLY A 124 5.93 7.78 -19.48
N VAL A 125 6.73 8.77 -19.89
CA VAL A 125 6.39 9.66 -21.03
C VAL A 125 6.17 8.86 -22.30
N ALA A 126 7.10 7.97 -22.66
CA ALA A 126 6.99 7.14 -23.86
C ALA A 126 5.73 6.26 -23.79
N LEU A 127 5.52 5.58 -22.66
CA LEU A 127 4.38 4.69 -22.46
C LEU A 127 3.03 5.42 -22.55
N VAL A 128 2.91 6.60 -21.92
CA VAL A 128 1.67 7.37 -21.94
C VAL A 128 1.39 7.91 -23.34
N GLN A 129 2.43 8.33 -24.08
CA GLN A 129 2.28 8.76 -25.48
C GLN A 129 1.75 7.64 -26.37
N ASP A 130 2.27 6.42 -26.25
CA ASP A 130 1.82 5.26 -27.01
C ASP A 130 0.36 4.87 -26.74
N HIS A 131 -0.18 5.27 -25.59
CA HIS A 131 -1.55 4.97 -25.17
C HIS A 131 -2.49 6.19 -25.18
N ARG A 132 -2.09 7.29 -25.79
CA ARG A 132 -2.80 8.59 -25.69
C ARG A 132 -4.14 8.63 -26.42
N ASP A 133 -4.32 7.83 -27.44
CA ASP A 133 -5.53 7.83 -28.26
C ASP A 133 -6.80 7.55 -27.44
N GLY A 134 -7.80 8.42 -27.59
CA GLY A 134 -9.08 8.32 -26.88
C GLY A 134 -9.04 8.70 -25.39
N LEU A 135 -7.92 9.27 -24.91
CA LEU A 135 -7.84 9.88 -23.57
C LEU A 135 -8.32 11.34 -23.60
N PRO A 136 -8.78 11.88 -22.43
CA PRO A 136 -9.04 13.30 -22.31
C PRO A 136 -7.77 14.11 -22.57
N GLU A 137 -7.93 15.40 -22.90
CA GLU A 137 -6.80 16.30 -23.02
C GLU A 137 -6.15 16.56 -21.66
N PHE A 138 -4.84 16.45 -21.61
CA PHE A 138 -3.99 16.80 -20.46
C PHE A 138 -2.60 17.22 -20.93
N VAL A 139 -1.90 18.00 -20.11
CA VAL A 139 -0.49 18.30 -20.32
C VAL A 139 0.34 17.13 -19.84
N LEU A 140 1.18 16.56 -20.72
CA LEU A 140 2.16 15.55 -20.34
C LEU A 140 3.49 16.25 -20.02
N ALA A 141 3.88 16.20 -18.75
CA ALA A 141 5.11 16.81 -18.25
C ALA A 141 6.15 15.73 -17.92
N GLY A 142 7.28 15.74 -18.62
CA GLY A 142 8.41 14.86 -18.30
C GLY A 142 9.26 15.42 -17.15
N LEU A 143 9.70 14.53 -16.25
CA LEU A 143 10.68 14.83 -15.21
C LEU A 143 11.75 13.73 -15.18
N GLY A 144 12.96 14.13 -14.85
CA GLY A 144 14.12 13.24 -14.84
C GLY A 144 14.96 13.31 -16.11
N GLY A 145 16.27 13.14 -16.01
CA GLY A 145 17.22 13.40 -17.09
C GLY A 145 17.25 14.89 -17.48
N ASP A 146 17.34 15.16 -18.77
CA ASP A 146 17.41 16.55 -19.30
C ASP A 146 16.03 17.22 -19.48
N VAL A 147 14.92 16.59 -19.03
CA VAL A 147 13.55 17.09 -19.25
C VAL A 147 13.00 17.73 -17.97
N GLU A 148 13.37 18.98 -17.71
CA GLU A 148 12.71 19.81 -16.68
C GLU A 148 11.61 20.66 -17.31
N THR A 149 10.45 20.07 -17.62
CA THR A 149 9.30 20.83 -18.15
C THR A 149 8.52 21.59 -17.06
N LEU A 150 8.72 21.25 -15.78
CA LEU A 150 8.09 21.91 -14.64
C LEU A 150 9.08 22.83 -13.93
N ASN A 151 9.37 23.97 -14.54
CA ASN A 151 10.24 24.99 -13.95
C ASN A 151 9.59 26.37 -14.11
N GLY A 152 9.12 26.94 -13.02
CA GLY A 152 8.41 28.21 -13.01
C GLY A 152 8.87 29.17 -11.91
N THR A 153 8.40 30.40 -11.99
CA THR A 153 8.54 31.43 -10.96
C THR A 153 7.16 31.85 -10.46
N GLY A 154 7.03 32.23 -9.21
CA GLY A 154 5.74 32.59 -8.63
C GLY A 154 5.02 31.38 -8.00
N VAL A 155 5.54 30.94 -6.85
CA VAL A 155 5.00 29.81 -6.08
C VAL A 155 3.58 30.11 -5.62
N PRO A 156 2.60 29.25 -5.89
CA PRO A 156 1.24 29.42 -5.42
C PRO A 156 1.16 29.52 -3.90
N GLN A 157 0.39 30.47 -3.41
CA GLN A 157 0.09 30.63 -1.99
C GLN A 157 -1.32 30.11 -1.72
N VAL A 158 -1.42 28.85 -1.36
CA VAL A 158 -2.71 28.16 -1.13
C VAL A 158 -2.82 27.74 0.32
N ALA A 159 -3.88 28.21 0.98
CA ALA A 159 -4.28 27.66 2.28
C ALA A 159 -5.00 26.32 2.05
N LEU A 160 -4.72 25.31 2.88
CA LEU A 160 -5.34 24.00 2.83
C LEU A 160 -6.10 23.71 4.12
N ALA A 161 -7.31 23.20 3.97
CA ALA A 161 -8.12 22.67 5.05
C ALA A 161 -7.89 21.16 5.23
N HIS A 162 -8.27 20.63 6.36
CA HIS A 162 -8.11 19.21 6.70
C HIS A 162 -8.92 18.27 5.82
N ASP A 163 -10.02 18.74 5.25
CA ASP A 163 -10.94 18.00 4.39
C ASP A 163 -10.77 18.31 2.89
N ASP A 164 -9.86 19.24 2.53
CA ASP A 164 -9.51 19.43 1.14
C ASP A 164 -8.98 18.12 0.54
N PRO A 165 -9.38 17.78 -0.70
CA PRO A 165 -8.86 16.61 -1.38
C PRO A 165 -7.34 16.66 -1.55
N ALA A 166 -6.66 15.62 -1.07
CA ALA A 166 -5.20 15.55 -1.09
C ALA A 166 -4.67 14.47 -2.04
N ALA A 167 -5.41 13.36 -2.19
CA ALA A 167 -5.01 12.29 -3.07
C ALA A 167 -6.19 11.50 -3.65
N ILE A 168 -5.95 10.86 -4.80
CA ILE A 168 -6.80 9.80 -5.36
C ILE A 168 -5.92 8.57 -5.55
N ILE A 169 -6.19 7.53 -4.76
CA ILE A 169 -5.43 6.27 -4.82
C ILE A 169 -6.33 5.18 -5.37
N TYR A 170 -5.87 4.49 -6.41
CA TYR A 170 -6.63 3.42 -7.02
C TYR A 170 -6.47 2.11 -6.25
N THR A 171 -7.60 1.46 -6.00
CA THR A 171 -7.67 0.11 -5.43
C THR A 171 -8.37 -0.81 -6.42
N SER A 172 -7.94 -2.08 -6.48
CA SER A 172 -8.63 -3.07 -7.31
C SER A 172 -10.06 -3.28 -6.82
N GLY A 173 -11.03 -3.23 -7.75
CA GLY A 173 -12.44 -3.41 -7.43
C GLY A 173 -12.81 -4.90 -7.23
N THR A 174 -13.61 -5.26 -6.19
CA THR A 174 -14.09 -6.65 -5.95
C THR A 174 -14.97 -7.18 -7.06
N THR A 175 -15.73 -6.30 -7.70
CA THR A 175 -16.82 -6.65 -8.61
C THR A 175 -16.83 -5.80 -9.86
N GLY A 176 -15.69 -5.22 -10.24
CA GLY A 176 -15.58 -4.32 -11.38
C GLY A 176 -14.21 -3.65 -11.47
N PRO A 177 -14.05 -2.70 -12.38
CA PRO A 177 -12.80 -1.96 -12.56
C PRO A 177 -12.29 -1.31 -11.28
N ALA A 178 -10.99 -1.03 -11.22
CA ALA A 178 -10.36 -0.34 -10.12
C ALA A 178 -11.09 0.96 -9.75
N LYS A 179 -11.09 1.30 -8.46
CA LYS A 179 -11.79 2.49 -7.95
C LYS A 179 -10.78 3.51 -7.43
N GLY A 180 -10.90 4.74 -7.87
CA GLY A 180 -10.14 5.87 -7.34
C GLY A 180 -10.72 6.33 -6.01
N VAL A 181 -10.01 6.09 -4.94
CA VAL A 181 -10.38 6.48 -3.56
C VAL A 181 -9.92 7.90 -3.31
N LYS A 182 -10.86 8.83 -3.13
CA LYS A 182 -10.58 10.23 -2.83
C LYS A 182 -10.35 10.44 -1.34
N LEU A 183 -9.20 11.00 -1.00
CA LEU A 183 -8.67 11.13 0.36
C LEU A 183 -8.37 12.59 0.68
N GLY A 184 -8.77 13.05 1.87
CA GLY A 184 -8.44 14.38 2.39
C GLY A 184 -7.10 14.44 3.13
N HIS A 185 -6.63 15.63 3.44
CA HIS A 185 -5.38 15.84 4.19
C HIS A 185 -5.41 15.22 5.59
N ARG A 186 -6.55 15.27 6.30
CA ARG A 186 -6.69 14.62 7.62
C ARG A 186 -6.60 13.10 7.52
N TRP A 187 -7.09 12.51 6.44
CA TRP A 187 -6.91 11.08 6.23
C TRP A 187 -5.41 10.72 6.13
N ILE A 188 -4.63 11.51 5.39
CA ILE A 188 -3.17 11.30 5.29
C ILE A 188 -2.51 11.46 6.66
N ASN A 189 -2.90 12.49 7.41
CA ASN A 189 -2.44 12.71 8.77
C ASN A 189 -2.76 11.51 9.68
N GLN A 190 -4.00 11.03 9.67
CA GLN A 190 -4.43 9.87 10.46
C GLN A 190 -3.66 8.61 10.06
N TYR A 191 -3.46 8.39 8.76
CA TYR A 191 -2.75 7.21 8.27
C TYR A 191 -1.30 7.16 8.78
N CYS A 192 -0.59 8.26 8.70
CA CYS A 192 0.78 8.32 9.22
C CYS A 192 0.84 8.43 10.76
N PHE A 193 -0.18 9.01 11.42
CA PHE A 193 -0.20 9.22 12.88
C PHE A 193 -0.07 7.92 13.65
N ASN A 194 -0.80 6.90 13.27
CA ASN A 194 -0.78 5.62 13.96
C ASN A 194 0.62 4.97 13.99
N ALA A 195 1.45 5.27 13.01
CA ALA A 195 2.84 4.81 12.99
C ALA A 195 3.79 5.84 13.64
N ARG A 196 3.64 7.14 13.33
CA ARG A 196 4.58 8.17 13.79
C ARG A 196 4.56 8.41 15.30
N ILE A 197 3.46 8.09 15.99
CA ILE A 197 3.33 8.27 17.44
C ILE A 197 4.35 7.42 18.24
N LEU A 198 4.91 6.38 17.60
CA LEU A 198 5.97 5.54 18.14
C LEU A 198 7.37 5.92 17.61
N ASN A 199 7.49 7.05 16.93
CA ASN A 199 8.74 7.52 16.33
C ASN A 199 9.06 8.96 16.77
N THR A 200 10.29 9.38 16.49
CA THR A 200 10.76 10.75 16.70
C THR A 200 11.46 11.29 15.45
N GLY A 201 11.81 12.57 15.46
CA GLY A 201 12.60 13.19 14.38
C GLY A 201 14.02 12.63 14.23
N GLU A 202 14.51 11.82 15.18
CA GLU A 202 15.81 11.14 15.11
C GLU A 202 15.76 9.85 14.31
N ASP A 203 14.57 9.27 14.15
CA ASP A 203 14.38 8.07 13.32
C ASP A 203 14.76 8.35 11.86
N VAL A 204 15.29 7.36 11.19
CA VAL A 204 15.59 7.38 9.77
C VAL A 204 14.82 6.26 9.09
N PHE A 205 14.07 6.61 8.05
CA PHE A 205 13.18 5.68 7.36
C PHE A 205 13.83 5.11 6.11
N HIS A 206 13.61 3.81 5.89
CA HIS A 206 13.88 3.13 4.63
C HIS A 206 12.57 2.91 3.89
N CYS A 207 12.54 3.22 2.58
CA CYS A 207 11.39 2.99 1.71
C CYS A 207 11.83 2.47 0.33
N ASP A 208 11.43 1.26 0.02
CA ASP A 208 11.51 0.65 -1.32
C ASP A 208 10.13 0.16 -1.81
N LEU A 209 9.07 0.66 -1.14
CA LEU A 209 7.69 0.45 -1.54
C LEU A 209 7.24 1.51 -2.55
N PRO A 210 6.39 1.13 -3.53
CA PRO A 210 5.90 2.05 -4.55
C PRO A 210 5.15 3.25 -3.96
N LEU A 211 5.44 4.46 -4.45
CA LEU A 211 4.77 5.70 -4.02
C LEU A 211 3.38 5.91 -4.66
N TYR A 212 2.92 5.02 -5.52
CA TYR A 212 1.53 4.99 -5.96
C TYR A 212 0.60 4.28 -4.97
N HIS A 213 1.15 3.66 -3.93
CA HIS A 213 0.40 3.10 -2.81
C HIS A 213 0.51 3.95 -1.56
N VAL A 214 -0.57 3.91 -0.76
CA VAL A 214 -0.63 4.60 0.54
C VAL A 214 0.52 4.18 1.48
N GLY A 215 1.01 2.95 1.38
CA GLY A 215 2.13 2.42 2.17
C GLY A 215 3.41 3.22 1.96
N GLY A 216 3.89 3.33 0.73
CA GLY A 216 5.10 4.11 0.40
C GLY A 216 4.89 5.61 0.58
N ALA A 217 3.84 6.16 -0.04
CA ALA A 217 3.60 7.59 -0.07
C ALA A 217 3.25 8.17 1.32
N PHE A 218 2.36 7.53 2.07
CA PHE A 218 1.82 8.15 3.28
C PHE A 218 2.32 7.50 4.56
N SER A 219 2.39 6.14 4.61
CA SER A 219 2.90 5.46 5.80
C SER A 219 4.40 5.71 6.03
N ILE A 220 5.17 5.99 4.99
CA ILE A 220 6.62 6.17 5.11
C ILE A 220 7.04 7.60 4.76
N LEU A 221 6.86 8.07 3.51
CA LEU A 221 7.34 9.39 3.07
C LEU A 221 6.65 10.54 3.81
N ALA A 222 5.31 10.57 3.86
CA ALA A 222 4.58 11.62 4.59
C ALA A 222 4.85 11.56 6.11
N ARG A 223 5.05 10.35 6.67
CA ARG A 223 5.45 10.18 8.08
C ARG A 223 6.82 10.81 8.36
N ALA A 224 7.82 10.55 7.51
CA ALA A 224 9.14 11.16 7.66
C ALA A 224 9.08 12.69 7.59
N ALA A 225 8.30 13.21 6.62
CA ALA A 225 8.07 14.65 6.47
C ALA A 225 7.40 15.28 7.69
N TRP A 226 6.41 14.59 8.27
CA TRP A 226 5.71 15.06 9.48
C TRP A 226 6.64 15.13 10.69
N LEU A 227 7.49 14.12 10.88
CA LEU A 227 8.37 14.01 12.04
C LEU A 227 9.61 14.92 11.98
N GLY A 228 9.93 15.48 10.83
CA GLY A 228 11.21 16.14 10.62
C GLY A 228 12.38 15.15 10.55
N SER A 229 12.11 13.90 10.13
CA SER A 229 13.05 12.79 10.00
C SER A 229 13.76 12.79 8.66
N SER A 230 14.77 11.92 8.50
CA SER A 230 15.38 11.60 7.21
C SER A 230 14.78 10.32 6.63
N ILE A 231 14.80 10.20 5.30
CA ILE A 231 14.32 9.02 4.58
C ILE A 231 15.26 8.66 3.42
N GLY A 232 15.56 7.36 3.28
CA GLY A 232 16.14 6.79 2.06
C GLY A 232 15.04 6.12 1.23
N ILE A 233 14.98 6.45 -0.05
CA ILE A 233 14.01 5.87 -1.01
C ILE A 233 14.74 5.18 -2.15
N TRP A 234 14.14 4.11 -2.67
CA TRP A 234 14.61 3.35 -3.84
C TRP A 234 13.42 3.01 -4.74
N ASP A 235 13.70 2.83 -6.04
CA ASP A 235 12.66 2.59 -7.06
C ASP A 235 11.98 1.24 -6.92
N ARG A 236 12.66 0.28 -6.27
CA ARG A 236 12.14 -1.08 -6.07
C ARG A 236 12.84 -1.80 -4.92
N PHE A 237 12.16 -2.79 -4.38
CA PHE A 237 12.73 -3.72 -3.41
C PHE A 237 13.90 -4.54 -3.99
N SER A 238 14.90 -4.79 -3.15
CA SER A 238 16.01 -5.69 -3.44
C SER A 238 16.46 -6.40 -2.17
N ALA A 239 16.26 -7.70 -2.10
CA ALA A 239 16.72 -8.50 -0.97
C ALA A 239 18.23 -8.56 -0.84
N THR A 240 18.95 -8.58 -1.98
CA THR A 240 20.41 -8.70 -2.03
C THR A 240 21.15 -7.45 -1.55
N THR A 241 20.56 -6.27 -1.73
CA THR A 241 21.15 -4.98 -1.33
C THR A 241 20.44 -4.36 -0.12
N PHE A 242 19.49 -5.06 0.50
CA PHE A 242 18.67 -4.51 1.58
C PHE A 242 19.52 -3.94 2.72
N TRP A 243 20.49 -4.70 3.21
CA TRP A 243 21.33 -4.28 4.33
C TRP A 243 22.30 -3.17 3.96
N ASP A 244 22.84 -3.16 2.74
CA ASP A 244 23.65 -2.04 2.23
C ASP A 244 22.83 -0.74 2.20
N ARG A 245 21.55 -0.83 1.79
CA ARG A 245 20.62 0.30 1.80
C ARG A 245 20.31 0.79 3.21
N ILE A 246 20.04 -0.12 4.15
CA ILE A 246 19.88 0.23 5.57
C ILE A 246 21.11 0.97 6.09
N GLY A 247 22.31 0.46 5.81
CA GLY A 247 23.59 1.06 6.23
C GLY A 247 23.87 2.42 5.60
N SER A 248 23.54 2.61 4.30
CA SER A 248 23.86 3.84 3.55
C SER A 248 23.22 5.10 4.10
N VAL A 249 22.06 4.98 4.75
CA VAL A 249 21.36 6.08 5.42
C VAL A 249 21.30 5.93 6.93
N GLY A 250 21.75 4.79 7.47
CA GLY A 250 21.61 4.45 8.88
C GLY A 250 20.14 4.36 9.30
N ALA A 251 19.31 3.66 8.50
CA ALA A 251 17.89 3.55 8.75
C ALA A 251 17.60 2.81 10.06
N SER A 252 16.70 3.37 10.88
CA SER A 252 16.19 2.75 12.12
C SER A 252 14.80 2.12 11.92
N CYS A 253 14.10 2.50 10.86
CA CYS A 253 12.74 2.07 10.57
C CYS A 253 12.59 1.57 9.14
N ALA A 254 11.91 0.43 8.96
CA ALA A 254 11.49 -0.07 7.65
C ALA A 254 10.04 -0.56 7.68
N THR A 255 9.41 -0.62 6.52
CA THR A 255 8.13 -1.32 6.33
C THR A 255 8.34 -2.43 5.32
N LEU A 256 8.01 -3.66 5.71
CA LEU A 256 8.19 -4.85 4.89
C LEU A 256 6.85 -5.53 4.65
N LEU A 257 6.67 -6.00 3.45
CA LEU A 257 5.60 -6.94 3.14
C LEU A 257 6.04 -8.35 3.57
N ASP A 258 5.09 -9.18 3.98
CA ASP A 258 5.37 -10.57 4.38
C ASP A 258 6.19 -11.32 3.33
N VAL A 259 5.84 -11.14 2.04
CA VAL A 259 6.57 -11.77 0.92
C VAL A 259 8.06 -11.37 0.85
N MET A 260 8.46 -10.23 1.41
CA MET A 260 9.87 -9.80 1.41
C MET A 260 10.71 -10.53 2.46
N ILE A 261 10.10 -10.95 3.57
CA ILE A 261 10.79 -11.58 4.70
C ILE A 261 11.54 -12.86 4.28
N PRO A 262 10.93 -13.84 3.59
CA PRO A 262 11.65 -15.03 3.12
C PRO A 262 12.81 -14.70 2.18
N HIS A 263 12.68 -13.70 1.33
CA HIS A 263 13.73 -13.30 0.39
C HIS A 263 14.94 -12.68 1.10
N ILE A 264 14.70 -11.86 2.14
CA ILE A 264 15.79 -11.29 2.95
C ILE A 264 16.46 -12.40 3.78
N LEU A 265 15.66 -13.29 4.38
CA LEU A 265 16.17 -14.41 5.17
C LEU A 265 16.99 -15.41 4.35
N SER A 266 16.73 -15.55 3.05
CA SER A 266 17.49 -16.44 2.17
C SER A 266 18.87 -15.90 1.78
N GLN A 267 19.18 -14.62 2.06
CA GLN A 267 20.49 -14.04 1.75
C GLN A 267 21.57 -14.62 2.69
N PRO A 268 22.85 -14.68 2.22
CA PRO A 268 23.96 -15.14 3.04
C PRO A 268 24.08 -14.35 4.36
N ALA A 269 24.46 -15.03 5.43
CA ALA A 269 24.60 -14.45 6.76
C ALA A 269 25.93 -13.69 6.94
N SER A 270 26.24 -12.75 6.06
CA SER A 270 27.43 -11.89 6.19
C SER A 270 27.01 -10.44 6.39
N GLY A 271 27.49 -9.80 7.46
CA GLY A 271 27.20 -8.40 7.75
C GLY A 271 25.81 -8.12 8.33
N ASP A 272 25.11 -9.16 8.80
CA ASP A 272 23.75 -9.04 9.36
C ASP A 272 23.71 -8.16 10.62
N ARG A 273 24.78 -8.14 11.40
CA ARG A 273 24.91 -7.38 12.65
C ARG A 273 26.34 -6.86 12.84
N PRO A 274 26.50 -5.74 13.56
CA PRO A 274 25.46 -4.82 14.03
C PRO A 274 24.88 -3.96 12.92
N ASN A 275 23.60 -3.57 13.03
CA ASN A 275 22.94 -2.61 12.14
C ASN A 275 22.03 -1.65 12.92
N THR A 276 21.52 -0.60 12.27
CA THR A 276 20.72 0.47 12.91
C THR A 276 19.23 0.18 12.92
N LEU A 277 18.75 -0.87 12.21
CA LEU A 277 17.33 -1.16 12.05
C LEU A 277 16.76 -1.77 13.33
N ASN A 278 16.01 -1.00 14.08
CA ASN A 278 15.46 -1.41 15.37
C ASN A 278 13.92 -1.51 15.38
N LYS A 279 13.25 -1.02 14.33
CA LYS A 279 11.79 -1.03 14.19
C LYS A 279 11.38 -1.43 12.78
N VAL A 280 10.53 -2.45 12.67
CA VAL A 280 9.98 -2.89 11.38
C VAL A 280 8.46 -3.00 11.47
N HIS A 281 7.76 -2.41 10.51
CA HIS A 281 6.34 -2.68 10.30
C HIS A 281 6.18 -3.81 9.29
N ILE A 282 5.36 -4.82 9.63
CA ILE A 282 5.09 -5.96 8.76
C ILE A 282 3.62 -5.97 8.37
N GLN A 283 3.35 -6.18 7.10
CA GLN A 283 1.97 -6.31 6.61
C GLN A 283 1.89 -7.31 5.44
N PRO A 284 1.01 -8.30 5.56
CA PRO A 284 0.30 -8.75 6.77
C PRO A 284 1.23 -9.32 7.85
N TYR A 285 0.68 -9.68 9.02
CA TYR A 285 1.42 -10.40 10.06
C TYR A 285 1.99 -11.71 9.49
N THR A 286 3.25 -12.00 9.78
CA THR A 286 3.93 -13.24 9.42
C THR A 286 4.42 -14.00 10.67
N THR A 287 4.30 -15.33 10.65
CA THR A 287 4.84 -16.20 11.71
C THR A 287 6.37 -16.24 11.73
N ARG A 288 7.04 -15.73 10.66
CA ARG A 288 8.51 -15.66 10.58
C ARG A 288 9.11 -14.37 11.16
N HIS A 289 8.29 -13.52 11.80
CA HIS A 289 8.76 -12.26 12.38
C HIS A 289 9.90 -12.47 13.39
N HIS A 290 9.77 -13.47 14.26
CA HIS A 290 10.76 -13.76 15.29
C HIS A 290 12.10 -14.28 14.70
N GLU A 291 12.04 -15.14 13.67
CA GLU A 291 13.23 -15.58 12.93
C GLU A 291 13.99 -14.38 12.35
N PHE A 292 13.25 -13.45 11.70
CA PHE A 292 13.81 -12.23 11.14
C PHE A 292 14.43 -11.34 12.23
N ALA A 293 13.69 -11.07 13.28
CA ALA A 293 14.12 -10.21 14.37
C ALA A 293 15.38 -10.76 15.05
N ARG A 294 15.42 -12.06 15.34
CA ARG A 294 16.56 -12.74 15.98
C ARG A 294 17.81 -12.71 15.11
N ARG A 295 17.66 -12.98 13.82
CA ARG A 295 18.79 -12.94 12.90
C ARG A 295 19.41 -11.56 12.81
N PHE A 296 18.57 -10.53 12.67
CA PHE A 296 19.03 -9.18 12.34
C PHE A 296 19.07 -8.21 13.53
N GLY A 297 18.58 -8.58 14.69
CA GLY A 297 18.62 -7.75 15.90
C GLY A 297 17.54 -6.65 15.93
N VAL A 298 16.41 -6.86 15.27
CA VAL A 298 15.31 -5.90 15.25
C VAL A 298 14.50 -6.01 16.54
N ASP A 299 14.45 -4.95 17.34
CA ASP A 299 13.84 -4.96 18.67
C ASP A 299 12.31 -4.97 18.65
N PHE A 300 11.72 -4.17 17.76
CA PHE A 300 10.28 -4.05 17.67
C PHE A 300 9.78 -4.31 16.26
N MET A 301 8.82 -5.22 16.18
CA MET A 301 8.03 -5.37 14.97
C MET A 301 6.61 -4.92 15.24
N THR A 302 6.00 -4.20 14.31
CA THR A 302 4.61 -3.77 14.44
C THR A 302 3.76 -4.48 13.41
N VAL A 303 2.56 -4.86 13.83
CA VAL A 303 1.53 -5.43 12.98
C VAL A 303 0.33 -4.50 12.94
N GLY A 304 -0.51 -4.63 11.94
CA GLY A 304 -1.68 -3.78 11.83
C GLY A 304 -2.62 -4.20 10.70
N PHE A 305 -3.66 -3.41 10.56
CA PHE A 305 -4.57 -3.50 9.43
C PHE A 305 -4.98 -2.11 9.00
N GLY A 306 -5.05 -1.91 7.70
CA GLY A 306 -5.52 -0.70 7.06
C GLY A 306 -5.89 -0.97 5.61
N GLN A 307 -6.75 -0.12 5.09
CA GLN A 307 -7.13 -0.06 3.69
C GLN A 307 -6.94 1.36 3.19
N THR A 308 -6.88 1.54 1.88
CA THR A 308 -6.87 2.88 1.28
C THR A 308 -8.11 3.68 1.71
N GLU A 309 -9.26 3.04 1.84
CA GLU A 309 -10.52 3.65 2.24
C GLU A 309 -10.54 4.10 3.71
N SER A 310 -10.02 3.26 4.61
CA SER A 310 -10.14 3.47 6.07
C SER A 310 -8.92 4.08 6.74
N GLY A 311 -7.78 4.06 6.07
CA GLY A 311 -6.51 4.36 6.72
C GLY A 311 -5.98 3.20 7.58
N SER A 312 -4.95 3.46 8.38
CA SER A 312 -4.36 2.49 9.31
C SER A 312 -5.09 2.57 10.65
N ILE A 313 -5.94 1.60 10.93
CA ILE A 313 -6.86 1.65 12.07
C ILE A 313 -6.61 0.61 13.16
N PHE A 314 -5.86 -0.43 12.89
CA PHE A 314 -5.43 -1.41 13.89
C PHE A 314 -3.92 -1.37 14.07
N GLY A 315 -3.46 -1.80 15.23
CA GLY A 315 -2.05 -1.97 15.48
C GLY A 315 -1.72 -2.76 16.73
N GLY A 316 -0.57 -3.42 16.69
CA GLY A 316 0.05 -4.12 17.79
C GLY A 316 1.57 -4.03 17.68
N VAL A 317 2.26 -4.25 18.78
CA VAL A 317 3.72 -4.26 18.87
C VAL A 317 4.17 -5.65 19.30
N LEU A 318 5.09 -6.22 18.55
CA LEU A 318 5.85 -7.42 18.92
C LEU A 318 7.18 -6.95 19.51
N ASP A 319 7.38 -7.21 20.78
CA ASP A 319 8.61 -6.94 21.53
C ASP A 319 9.53 -8.15 21.40
N GLU A 320 10.47 -8.10 20.45
CA GLU A 320 11.31 -9.24 20.08
C GLU A 320 12.47 -9.46 21.07
N PHE A 321 12.88 -8.40 21.75
CA PHE A 321 13.98 -8.41 22.71
C PHE A 321 13.57 -7.74 24.03
N PRO A 322 12.64 -8.32 24.79
CA PRO A 322 12.21 -7.74 26.06
C PRO A 322 13.35 -7.63 27.07
N ASP A 323 14.42 -8.43 26.90
CA ASP A 323 15.60 -8.45 27.75
C ASP A 323 16.71 -7.49 27.27
N GLY A 324 16.47 -6.70 26.20
CA GLY A 324 17.37 -5.65 25.75
C GLY A 324 18.59 -6.12 24.95
N GLN A 325 18.53 -7.29 24.29
CA GLN A 325 19.66 -7.87 23.52
C GLN A 325 19.56 -7.65 22.01
N GLY A 326 18.79 -6.65 21.55
CA GLY A 326 18.60 -6.32 20.15
C GLY A 326 19.68 -5.39 19.59
N THR A 327 19.26 -4.24 19.09
CA THR A 327 20.14 -3.20 18.54
C THR A 327 21.06 -2.63 19.60
N PRO A 328 22.38 -2.52 19.37
CA PRO A 328 23.31 -1.89 20.29
C PRO A 328 22.91 -0.44 20.64
N PRO A 329 23.12 0.01 21.89
CA PRO A 329 22.70 1.35 22.33
C PRO A 329 23.26 2.51 21.49
N ASP A 330 24.48 2.38 20.99
CA ASP A 330 25.18 3.38 20.16
C ASP A 330 24.62 3.45 18.73
N LEU A 331 23.90 2.43 18.29
CA LEU A 331 23.20 2.38 16.99
C LEU A 331 21.72 2.68 17.12
N TRP A 332 21.21 2.79 18.34
CA TRP A 332 19.80 3.04 18.60
C TRP A 332 19.37 4.47 18.18
N LYS A 333 18.21 4.58 17.54
CA LYS A 333 17.59 5.87 17.19
C LYS A 333 16.13 5.90 17.63
N GLY A 334 15.65 7.08 17.95
CA GLY A 334 14.26 7.34 18.36
C GLY A 334 13.99 7.06 19.84
N LEU A 335 12.72 6.74 20.16
CA LEU A 335 12.30 6.47 21.54
C LEU A 335 13.11 5.29 22.12
N SER A 336 13.56 5.41 23.37
CA SER A 336 14.18 4.28 24.07
C SER A 336 13.23 3.07 24.10
N PRO A 337 13.72 1.84 24.21
CA PRO A 337 12.89 0.64 24.29
C PRO A 337 11.78 0.72 25.35
N GLU A 338 12.12 1.26 26.52
CA GLU A 338 11.15 1.47 27.60
C GLU A 338 10.08 2.49 27.21
N SER A 339 10.48 3.65 26.67
CA SER A 339 9.57 4.71 26.23
C SER A 339 8.68 4.23 25.07
N TYR A 340 9.21 3.40 24.17
CA TYR A 340 8.46 2.80 23.07
C TYR A 340 7.32 1.91 23.58
N ARG A 341 7.64 0.99 24.51
CA ARG A 341 6.65 0.10 25.17
C ARG A 341 5.59 0.91 25.93
N ALA A 342 6.04 1.90 26.71
CA ALA A 342 5.15 2.75 27.49
C ALA A 342 4.19 3.56 26.60
N THR A 343 4.71 4.13 25.52
CA THR A 343 3.90 4.88 24.55
C THR A 343 2.88 3.97 23.87
N ALA A 344 3.27 2.78 23.41
CA ALA A 344 2.35 1.83 22.80
C ALA A 344 1.17 1.49 23.73
N ARG A 345 1.46 1.15 25.00
CA ARG A 345 0.41 0.86 25.99
C ARG A 345 -0.48 2.08 26.26
N THR A 346 0.09 3.27 26.37
CA THR A 346 -0.65 4.51 26.65
C THR A 346 -1.68 4.83 25.55
N ILE A 347 -1.37 4.51 24.29
CA ILE A 347 -2.28 4.73 23.16
C ILE A 347 -3.22 3.55 22.90
N GLY A 348 -3.20 2.54 23.77
CA GLY A 348 -4.09 1.37 23.66
C GLY A 348 -3.61 0.28 22.70
N ARG A 349 -2.34 0.31 22.26
CA ARG A 349 -1.77 -0.77 21.46
C ARG A 349 -1.26 -1.90 22.34
N PRO A 350 -1.65 -3.14 22.06
CA PRO A 350 -1.09 -4.29 22.75
C PRO A 350 0.41 -4.42 22.46
N VAL A 351 1.17 -4.78 23.49
CA VAL A 351 2.57 -5.16 23.37
C VAL A 351 2.67 -6.64 23.68
N PHE A 352 2.91 -7.42 22.65
CA PHE A 352 3.02 -8.86 22.72
C PHE A 352 4.49 -9.26 22.95
N ASP A 353 4.74 -10.36 23.63
CA ASP A 353 6.06 -10.99 23.64
C ASP A 353 6.31 -11.59 22.26
N GLY A 354 7.28 -11.05 21.51
CA GLY A 354 7.60 -11.49 20.16
C GLY A 354 8.10 -12.95 20.06
N ARG A 355 8.44 -13.58 21.19
CA ARG A 355 8.80 -15.00 21.28
C ARG A 355 7.59 -15.93 21.29
N THR A 356 6.39 -15.38 21.35
CA THR A 356 5.13 -16.15 21.39
C THR A 356 4.41 -16.04 20.06
N ASP A 357 4.04 -17.17 19.49
CA ASP A 357 3.25 -17.20 18.26
C ASP A 357 1.87 -16.56 18.49
N LEU A 358 1.51 -15.64 17.60
CA LEU A 358 0.19 -15.05 17.55
C LEU A 358 -0.68 -15.77 16.51
N PRO A 359 -2.01 -15.72 16.67
CA PRO A 359 -2.91 -16.25 15.64
C PRO A 359 -2.62 -15.64 14.27
N LYS A 360 -2.68 -16.46 13.21
CA LYS A 360 -2.57 -16.02 11.82
C LYS A 360 -3.57 -14.88 11.55
N GLY A 361 -3.13 -13.87 10.81
CA GLY A 361 -3.95 -12.70 10.50
C GLY A 361 -4.08 -11.71 11.66
N MET A 362 -3.22 -11.75 12.67
CA MET A 362 -3.24 -10.81 13.80
C MET A 362 -3.18 -9.36 13.31
N MET A 363 -4.18 -8.58 13.70
CA MET A 363 -4.29 -7.16 13.38
C MET A 363 -3.91 -6.26 14.57
N GLY A 364 -3.93 -6.80 15.80
CA GLY A 364 -3.83 -6.05 17.04
C GLY A 364 -5.16 -5.42 17.45
N ALA A 365 -5.12 -4.32 18.19
CA ALA A 365 -6.29 -3.59 18.68
C ALA A 365 -6.61 -2.37 17.80
N PRO A 366 -7.90 -1.96 17.74
CA PRO A 366 -8.31 -0.76 17.00
C PRO A 366 -7.79 0.51 17.66
N SER A 367 -7.52 1.51 16.83
CA SER A 367 -7.18 2.86 17.29
C SER A 367 -8.38 3.49 18.01
N GLY A 368 -8.13 4.22 19.11
CA GLY A 368 -9.17 5.01 19.79
C GLY A 368 -9.83 6.11 18.93
N LEU A 369 -9.33 6.36 17.73
CA LEU A 369 -9.87 7.36 16.80
C LEU A 369 -11.08 6.82 16.00
N VAL A 370 -11.35 5.52 16.05
CA VAL A 370 -12.45 4.86 15.33
C VAL A 370 -13.27 3.97 16.28
N GLU A 371 -14.49 3.69 15.87
CA GLU A 371 -15.27 2.55 16.37
C GLU A 371 -15.19 1.43 15.34
N VAL A 372 -15.09 0.21 15.82
CA VAL A 372 -15.09 -0.98 14.97
C VAL A 372 -16.11 -1.99 15.48
N ALA A 373 -16.71 -2.74 14.55
CA ALA A 373 -17.56 -3.87 14.87
C ALA A 373 -17.37 -4.96 13.81
N ALA A 374 -17.50 -6.22 14.23
CA ALA A 374 -17.74 -7.33 13.32
C ALA A 374 -19.25 -7.52 13.22
N LEU A 375 -19.82 -7.30 12.03
CA LEU A 375 -21.26 -7.31 11.78
C LEU A 375 -21.66 -8.52 10.92
N ASP A 376 -22.88 -9.02 11.11
CA ASP A 376 -23.52 -10.02 10.24
C ASP A 376 -24.15 -9.37 8.99
N GLU A 377 -24.94 -10.16 8.23
CA GLU A 377 -25.61 -9.71 6.99
C GLU A 377 -26.71 -8.66 7.25
N ASP A 378 -27.26 -8.65 8.45
CA ASP A 378 -28.29 -7.69 8.90
C ASP A 378 -27.70 -6.45 9.59
N ASP A 379 -26.37 -6.29 9.54
CA ASP A 379 -25.61 -5.23 10.20
C ASP A 379 -25.71 -5.27 11.74
N MET A 380 -25.97 -6.47 12.33
CA MET A 380 -25.98 -6.67 13.77
C MET A 380 -24.62 -7.17 14.27
N PRO A 381 -24.15 -6.69 15.44
CA PRO A 381 -22.87 -7.14 15.98
C PRO A 381 -22.87 -8.62 16.31
N VAL A 382 -21.85 -9.36 15.82
CA VAL A 382 -21.62 -10.75 16.21
C VAL A 382 -20.85 -10.84 17.54
N ALA A 383 -21.01 -11.94 18.26
CA ALA A 383 -20.28 -12.16 19.51
C ALA A 383 -18.77 -12.31 19.27
N ALA A 384 -17.96 -11.97 20.29
CA ALA A 384 -16.53 -12.25 20.26
C ALA A 384 -16.26 -13.74 20.01
N GLY A 385 -15.30 -14.05 19.16
CA GLY A 385 -15.01 -15.40 18.68
C GLY A 385 -15.77 -15.80 17.40
N GLN A 386 -16.83 -15.10 17.03
CA GLN A 386 -17.55 -15.31 15.78
C GLN A 386 -16.96 -14.44 14.65
N VAL A 387 -17.12 -14.91 13.42
CA VAL A 387 -16.70 -14.18 12.22
C VAL A 387 -17.83 -13.26 11.76
N GLY A 388 -17.47 -12.00 11.46
CA GLY A 388 -18.37 -11.02 10.86
C GLY A 388 -17.60 -10.09 9.92
N GLN A 389 -18.31 -9.27 9.15
CA GLN A 389 -17.70 -8.23 8.32
C GLN A 389 -17.14 -7.13 9.21
N LEU A 390 -15.89 -6.74 8.98
CA LEU A 390 -15.32 -5.56 9.62
C LEU A 390 -16.04 -4.30 9.14
N CYS A 391 -16.65 -3.61 10.07
CA CYS A 391 -17.27 -2.31 9.84
C CYS A 391 -16.64 -1.25 10.73
N ILE A 392 -16.47 -0.04 10.19
CA ILE A 392 -15.72 1.04 10.81
C ILE A 392 -16.56 2.31 10.83
N ARG A 393 -16.51 3.02 11.94
CA ARG A 393 -17.09 4.35 12.08
C ARG A 393 -16.04 5.30 12.65
N PRO A 394 -15.64 6.34 11.92
CA PRO A 394 -14.70 7.33 12.43
C PRO A 394 -15.37 8.17 13.54
N ARG A 395 -14.62 8.47 14.61
CA ARG A 395 -15.09 9.35 15.68
C ARG A 395 -15.01 10.82 15.32
N TYR A 396 -14.23 11.17 14.31
CA TYR A 396 -13.97 12.53 13.85
C TYR A 396 -14.13 12.63 12.34
N PRO A 397 -14.50 13.79 11.78
CA PRO A 397 -14.72 13.96 10.35
C PRO A 397 -13.43 13.83 9.54
N ALA A 398 -13.57 13.47 8.27
CA ALA A 398 -12.50 13.36 7.26
C ALA A 398 -11.38 12.33 7.58
N MET A 399 -11.71 11.25 8.29
CA MET A 399 -10.77 10.19 8.68
C MET A 399 -10.88 8.91 7.85
N ILE A 400 -11.87 8.80 6.98
CA ILE A 400 -12.03 7.72 6.00
C ILE A 400 -12.17 8.33 4.62
N LEU A 401 -12.28 7.50 3.58
CA LEU A 401 -12.50 7.97 2.22
C LEU A 401 -13.61 9.03 2.16
N GLN A 402 -13.45 10.00 1.26
CA GLN A 402 -14.52 10.95 0.95
C GLN A 402 -15.55 10.30 0.00
N GLU A 403 -15.05 9.67 -1.05
CA GLU A 403 -15.84 8.96 -2.06
C GLU A 403 -14.95 8.08 -2.94
N TYR A 404 -15.56 7.20 -3.72
CA TYR A 404 -14.97 6.67 -4.94
C TYR A 404 -15.30 7.62 -6.09
N ILE A 405 -14.29 8.22 -6.72
CA ILE A 405 -14.51 9.18 -7.82
C ILE A 405 -15.34 8.54 -8.93
N ASN A 406 -16.26 9.32 -9.50
CA ASN A 406 -17.14 8.90 -10.59
C ASN A 406 -18.00 7.65 -10.29
N LYS A 407 -18.10 7.21 -9.02
CA LYS A 407 -18.80 5.99 -8.62
C LYS A 407 -19.66 6.19 -7.35
N PRO A 408 -20.68 7.06 -7.41
CA PRO A 408 -21.51 7.38 -6.25
C PRO A 408 -22.24 6.14 -5.69
N GLU A 409 -22.70 5.23 -6.54
CA GLU A 409 -23.36 3.99 -6.11
C GLU A 409 -22.41 3.08 -5.33
N ALA A 410 -21.15 2.97 -5.77
CA ALA A 410 -20.14 2.20 -5.05
C ALA A 410 -19.81 2.84 -3.69
N THR A 411 -19.80 4.16 -3.62
CA THR A 411 -19.61 4.91 -2.37
C THR A 411 -20.76 4.66 -1.41
N LEU A 412 -22.01 4.78 -1.86
CA LEU A 412 -23.19 4.52 -1.04
C LEU A 412 -23.26 3.06 -0.57
N LYS A 413 -22.81 2.11 -1.39
CA LYS A 413 -22.80 0.69 -1.04
C LYS A 413 -21.93 0.39 0.16
N VAL A 414 -20.77 1.07 0.30
CA VAL A 414 -19.85 0.84 1.41
C VAL A 414 -20.11 1.75 2.61
N LEU A 415 -20.82 2.87 2.42
CA LEU A 415 -21.20 3.82 3.47
C LEU A 415 -22.71 3.68 3.77
N LYS A 416 -23.10 2.59 4.42
CA LYS A 416 -24.50 2.37 4.81
C LYS A 416 -24.64 2.21 6.33
N ASN A 417 -25.83 2.50 6.86
CA ASN A 417 -26.16 2.36 8.29
C ASN A 417 -25.14 3.05 9.23
N CYS A 418 -24.57 4.19 8.79
CA CYS A 418 -23.52 4.92 9.51
C CYS A 418 -22.22 4.13 9.73
N TRP A 419 -21.97 3.08 8.97
CA TRP A 419 -20.74 2.30 8.96
C TRP A 419 -20.07 2.34 7.59
N PHE A 420 -18.75 2.31 7.60
CA PHE A 420 -17.96 1.94 6.43
C PHE A 420 -17.77 0.41 6.44
N HIS A 421 -18.32 -0.26 5.44
CA HIS A 421 -18.23 -1.71 5.24
C HIS A 421 -16.98 -2.04 4.46
N THR A 422 -15.99 -2.65 5.12
CA THR A 422 -14.66 -2.87 4.54
C THR A 422 -14.62 -3.95 3.46
N GLY A 423 -15.56 -4.89 3.49
CA GLY A 423 -15.52 -6.09 2.68
C GLY A 423 -14.54 -7.16 3.19
N ASP A 424 -14.01 -7.01 4.40
CA ASP A 424 -13.11 -7.98 5.04
C ASP A 424 -13.84 -8.70 6.17
N ALA A 425 -13.68 -10.02 6.22
CA ALA A 425 -14.14 -10.86 7.32
C ALA A 425 -13.10 -10.87 8.44
N VAL A 426 -13.54 -10.59 9.63
CA VAL A 426 -12.67 -10.55 10.84
C VAL A 426 -13.32 -11.30 12.00
N ARG A 427 -12.52 -11.58 13.00
CA ARG A 427 -12.97 -12.15 14.27
C ARG A 427 -12.28 -11.40 15.41
N GLN A 428 -13.07 -10.88 16.35
CA GLN A 428 -12.54 -10.40 17.61
C GLN A 428 -12.12 -11.60 18.47
N LEU A 429 -10.94 -11.56 19.06
CA LEU A 429 -10.51 -12.61 19.99
C LEU A 429 -11.29 -12.50 21.30
N PRO A 430 -11.75 -13.64 21.89
CA PRO A 430 -12.42 -13.63 23.19
C PRO A 430 -11.57 -12.93 24.25
N ASP A 431 -12.23 -12.23 25.17
CA ASP A 431 -11.62 -11.55 26.32
C ASP A 431 -10.49 -10.56 25.94
N SER A 432 -10.51 -10.06 24.72
CA SER A 432 -9.49 -9.18 24.17
C SER A 432 -10.08 -8.12 23.25
N ALA A 433 -9.40 -6.97 23.17
CA ALA A 433 -9.67 -5.94 22.14
C ALA A 433 -9.02 -6.26 20.79
N ASN A 434 -8.30 -7.38 20.66
CA ASN A 434 -7.57 -7.74 19.45
C ASN A 434 -8.48 -8.40 18.42
N TYR A 435 -8.16 -8.16 17.15
CA TYR A 435 -8.85 -8.75 16.01
C TYR A 435 -7.87 -9.54 15.15
N VAL A 436 -8.40 -10.55 14.48
CA VAL A 436 -7.70 -11.30 13.44
C VAL A 436 -8.46 -11.16 12.13
N PHE A 437 -7.73 -10.94 11.06
CA PHE A 437 -8.22 -11.02 9.68
C PHE A 437 -8.48 -12.50 9.35
N VAL A 438 -9.63 -12.79 8.78
CA VAL A 438 -10.03 -14.16 8.43
C VAL A 438 -9.95 -14.36 6.92
N ASP A 439 -10.62 -13.50 6.14
CA ASP A 439 -10.64 -13.58 4.67
C ASP A 439 -11.21 -12.28 4.07
N ARG A 440 -11.12 -12.14 2.75
CA ARG A 440 -11.83 -11.12 2.00
C ARG A 440 -13.19 -11.60 1.52
N MET A 441 -14.20 -10.75 1.71
CA MET A 441 -15.54 -11.00 1.18
C MET A 441 -15.58 -10.55 -0.28
N GLY A 442 -15.67 -11.50 -1.24
CA GLY A 442 -16.00 -11.15 -2.63
C GLY A 442 -14.93 -11.25 -3.71
N GLY A 443 -13.95 -12.12 -3.57
CA GLY A 443 -13.12 -12.53 -4.72
C GLY A 443 -11.89 -11.67 -5.00
N PHE A 444 -11.27 -11.13 -3.98
CA PHE A 444 -9.90 -10.61 -4.04
C PHE A 444 -8.89 -11.63 -3.58
N PHE A 445 -7.68 -11.45 -4.05
CA PHE A 445 -6.51 -12.10 -3.51
C PHE A 445 -5.36 -11.10 -3.36
N ARG A 446 -4.50 -11.38 -2.42
CA ARG A 446 -3.29 -10.60 -2.17
C ARG A 446 -2.13 -11.29 -2.86
N VAL A 447 -1.52 -10.60 -3.83
CA VAL A 447 -0.44 -11.18 -4.65
C VAL A 447 0.74 -10.20 -4.71
N ARG A 448 1.87 -10.59 -4.11
CA ARG A 448 3.12 -9.78 -4.11
C ARG A 448 2.92 -8.34 -3.65
N GLY A 449 2.15 -8.17 -2.57
CA GLY A 449 1.84 -6.87 -2.01
C GLY A 449 0.69 -6.12 -2.67
N GLU A 450 0.15 -6.63 -3.77
CA GLU A 450 -0.94 -6.00 -4.53
C GLU A 450 -2.28 -6.70 -4.26
N ASN A 451 -3.35 -5.92 -4.23
CA ASN A 451 -4.70 -6.46 -4.24
C ASN A 451 -5.12 -6.73 -5.67
N VAL A 452 -5.41 -7.97 -6.00
CA VAL A 452 -5.84 -8.39 -7.32
C VAL A 452 -7.29 -8.80 -7.29
N SER A 453 -8.09 -8.26 -8.20
CA SER A 453 -9.48 -8.66 -8.39
C SER A 453 -9.56 -9.85 -9.34
N SER A 454 -10.29 -10.89 -8.95
CA SER A 454 -10.60 -11.98 -9.86
C SER A 454 -11.26 -11.49 -11.15
N PHE A 455 -12.14 -10.49 -11.04
CA PHE A 455 -12.81 -9.88 -12.18
C PHE A 455 -11.82 -9.26 -13.18
N GLU A 456 -10.80 -8.54 -12.70
CA GLU A 456 -9.79 -7.93 -13.57
C GLU A 456 -9.00 -8.98 -14.35
N VAL A 457 -8.57 -10.05 -13.66
CA VAL A 457 -7.88 -11.17 -14.30
C VAL A 457 -8.78 -11.87 -15.32
N GLU A 458 -10.01 -12.20 -14.94
CA GLU A 458 -11.00 -12.85 -15.81
C GLU A 458 -11.31 -11.99 -17.04
N SER A 459 -11.47 -10.67 -16.87
CA SER A 459 -11.74 -9.74 -17.97
C SER A 459 -10.62 -9.73 -19.01
N VAL A 460 -9.36 -9.87 -18.61
CA VAL A 460 -8.24 -9.98 -19.55
C VAL A 460 -8.26 -11.34 -20.24
N MET A 461 -8.44 -12.43 -19.50
CA MET A 461 -8.48 -13.77 -20.07
C MET A 461 -9.58 -13.93 -21.13
N LEU A 462 -10.76 -13.33 -20.88
CA LEU A 462 -11.89 -13.34 -21.83
C LEU A 462 -11.63 -12.58 -23.15
N ARG A 463 -10.60 -11.72 -23.20
CA ARG A 463 -10.20 -11.07 -24.46
C ARG A 463 -9.31 -11.96 -25.35
N HIS A 464 -8.81 -13.07 -24.82
CA HIS A 464 -8.07 -14.03 -25.63
C HIS A 464 -9.01 -14.75 -26.62
N PRO A 465 -8.74 -14.75 -27.94
CA PRO A 465 -9.69 -15.23 -28.97
C PRO A 465 -10.17 -16.67 -28.79
N GLY A 466 -9.41 -17.51 -28.09
CA GLY A 466 -9.76 -18.91 -27.84
C GLY A 466 -10.48 -19.16 -26.52
N VAL A 467 -10.80 -18.13 -25.72
CA VAL A 467 -11.38 -18.28 -24.38
C VAL A 467 -12.83 -17.84 -24.38
N ARG A 468 -13.74 -18.78 -24.06
CA ARG A 468 -15.18 -18.52 -23.92
C ARG A 468 -15.57 -18.06 -22.53
N ALA A 469 -14.99 -18.67 -21.49
CA ALA A 469 -15.24 -18.30 -20.11
C ALA A 469 -13.97 -18.44 -19.26
N ALA A 470 -13.85 -17.64 -18.23
CA ALA A 470 -12.70 -17.64 -17.33
C ALA A 470 -13.14 -17.51 -15.87
N ALA A 471 -12.43 -18.21 -14.98
CA ALA A 471 -12.57 -18.06 -13.54
C ALA A 471 -11.18 -17.94 -12.90
N ALA A 472 -10.92 -16.85 -12.20
CA ALA A 472 -9.70 -16.64 -11.44
C ALA A 472 -9.94 -16.89 -9.95
N ILE A 473 -9.03 -17.61 -9.32
CA ILE A 473 -9.09 -17.99 -7.91
C ILE A 473 -7.74 -17.80 -7.22
N PRO A 474 -7.71 -17.49 -5.92
CA PRO A 474 -6.50 -17.49 -5.12
C PRO A 474 -6.09 -18.93 -4.74
N VAL A 475 -4.80 -19.19 -4.78
CA VAL A 475 -4.20 -20.38 -4.18
C VAL A 475 -3.01 -19.98 -3.33
N PRO A 476 -2.73 -20.66 -2.21
CA PRO A 476 -1.61 -20.31 -1.35
C PRO A 476 -0.30 -20.27 -2.15
N ALA A 477 0.46 -19.19 -2.03
CA ALA A 477 1.77 -19.09 -2.64
C ALA A 477 2.77 -20.05 -1.96
N GLN A 478 3.80 -20.47 -2.68
CA GLN A 478 4.85 -21.33 -2.12
C GLN A 478 5.74 -20.57 -1.10
N ALA A 479 5.75 -19.24 -1.16
CA ALA A 479 6.52 -18.40 -0.25
C ALA A 479 5.64 -17.28 0.30
N GLY A 480 5.70 -17.07 1.62
CA GLY A 480 4.91 -16.06 2.33
C GLY A 480 3.48 -16.49 2.66
N GLU A 481 2.69 -15.55 3.12
CA GLU A 481 1.29 -15.72 3.54
C GLU A 481 0.28 -15.23 2.48
N GLU A 482 0.78 -14.80 1.32
CA GLU A 482 -0.03 -14.27 0.22
C GLU A 482 -0.50 -15.38 -0.73
N ASP A 483 -1.20 -14.98 -1.79
CA ASP A 483 -1.74 -15.89 -2.79
C ASP A 483 -0.93 -15.87 -4.09
N ASP A 484 -0.96 -16.98 -4.81
CA ASP A 484 -0.73 -17.06 -6.25
C ASP A 484 -2.07 -17.07 -6.99
N ILE A 485 -2.08 -16.68 -8.25
CA ILE A 485 -3.28 -16.65 -9.09
C ILE A 485 -3.38 -17.94 -9.91
N ALA A 486 -4.52 -18.60 -9.83
CA ALA A 486 -4.88 -19.67 -10.74
C ALA A 486 -6.08 -19.25 -11.61
N VAL A 487 -6.04 -19.61 -12.92
CA VAL A 487 -7.15 -19.40 -13.83
C VAL A 487 -7.62 -20.72 -14.43
N PHE A 488 -8.93 -20.86 -14.49
CA PHE A 488 -9.60 -21.94 -15.20
C PHE A 488 -10.28 -21.34 -16.43
N LEU A 489 -9.94 -21.90 -17.60
CA LEU A 489 -10.35 -21.37 -18.89
C LEU A 489 -11.21 -22.40 -19.62
N GLU A 490 -12.41 -22.00 -19.99
CA GLU A 490 -13.26 -22.73 -20.89
C GLU A 490 -13.03 -22.19 -22.31
N LEU A 491 -12.71 -23.06 -23.25
CA LEU A 491 -12.32 -22.65 -24.58
C LEU A 491 -13.52 -22.55 -25.51
N GLU A 492 -13.39 -21.74 -26.56
CA GLU A 492 -14.32 -21.71 -27.69
C GLU A 492 -14.33 -23.04 -28.44
N ASP A 493 -15.44 -23.35 -29.10
CA ASP A 493 -15.62 -24.60 -29.83
C ASP A 493 -14.56 -24.74 -30.94
N GLY A 494 -13.78 -25.82 -30.87
CA GLY A 494 -12.69 -26.06 -31.79
C GLY A 494 -11.35 -25.39 -31.46
N ALA A 495 -11.28 -24.57 -30.42
CA ALA A 495 -10.02 -24.05 -29.94
C ALA A 495 -9.21 -25.13 -29.20
N LEU A 496 -7.89 -25.14 -29.43
CA LEU A 496 -6.98 -26.04 -28.73
C LEU A 496 -6.35 -25.37 -27.52
N PRO A 497 -6.12 -26.13 -26.43
CA PRO A 497 -5.39 -25.60 -25.28
C PRO A 497 -3.97 -25.16 -25.69
N ASP A 498 -3.66 -23.91 -25.50
CA ASP A 498 -2.32 -23.34 -25.72
C ASP A 498 -1.94 -22.45 -24.54
N GLU A 499 -1.27 -23.04 -23.55
CA GLU A 499 -0.83 -22.34 -22.36
C GLU A 499 0.20 -21.25 -22.68
N ALA A 500 1.05 -21.46 -23.69
CA ALA A 500 2.06 -20.48 -24.09
C ALA A 500 1.41 -19.21 -24.67
N ALA A 501 0.39 -19.38 -25.52
CA ALA A 501 -0.38 -18.26 -26.07
C ALA A 501 -1.13 -17.49 -24.98
N VAL A 502 -1.76 -18.19 -24.02
CA VAL A 502 -2.44 -17.56 -22.88
C VAL A 502 -1.45 -16.80 -21.99
N ARG A 503 -0.27 -17.35 -21.72
CA ARG A 503 0.79 -16.67 -20.98
C ARG A 503 1.32 -15.45 -21.71
N ALA A 504 1.50 -15.53 -23.02
CA ALA A 504 1.92 -14.40 -23.84
C ALA A 504 0.87 -13.26 -23.82
N HIS A 505 -0.42 -13.63 -23.94
CA HIS A 505 -1.52 -12.67 -23.81
C HIS A 505 -1.54 -12.01 -22.42
N ALA A 506 -1.44 -12.79 -21.35
CA ALA A 506 -1.33 -12.25 -20.00
C ALA A 506 -0.12 -11.33 -19.82
N ALA A 507 1.02 -11.67 -20.44
CA ALA A 507 2.23 -10.84 -20.34
C ALA A 507 2.11 -9.50 -21.07
N ALA A 508 1.34 -9.47 -22.17
CA ALA A 508 1.07 -8.25 -22.94
C ALA A 508 0.07 -7.31 -22.23
N GLU A 509 -0.95 -7.87 -21.59
CA GLU A 509 -2.11 -7.15 -21.12
C GLU A 509 -2.12 -6.92 -19.58
N MET A 510 -1.34 -7.69 -18.81
CA MET A 510 -1.35 -7.64 -17.34
C MET A 510 -0.01 -7.22 -16.75
N PRO A 511 -0.03 -6.43 -15.66
CA PRO A 511 1.16 -6.23 -14.84
C PRO A 511 1.64 -7.58 -14.26
N PRO A 512 2.95 -7.72 -13.94
CA PRO A 512 3.54 -8.99 -13.53
C PRO A 512 2.86 -9.69 -12.34
N TYR A 513 2.34 -8.91 -11.38
CA TYR A 513 1.68 -9.43 -10.19
C TYR A 513 0.28 -10.00 -10.45
N MET A 514 -0.39 -9.60 -11.55
CA MET A 514 -1.70 -10.12 -11.96
C MET A 514 -1.62 -11.37 -12.84
N ARG A 515 -0.43 -11.72 -13.32
CA ARG A 515 -0.27 -12.85 -14.26
C ARG A 515 -0.49 -14.17 -13.56
N PRO A 516 -1.38 -15.05 -14.11
CA PRO A 516 -1.66 -16.34 -13.51
C PRO A 516 -0.41 -17.22 -13.43
N ARG A 517 -0.17 -17.81 -12.26
CA ARG A 517 0.86 -18.82 -12.09
C ARG A 517 0.40 -20.19 -12.57
N HIS A 518 -0.86 -20.51 -12.28
CA HIS A 518 -1.49 -21.76 -12.66
C HIS A 518 -2.56 -21.49 -13.72
N ILE A 519 -2.47 -22.21 -14.86
CA ILE A 519 -3.47 -22.16 -15.93
C ILE A 519 -4.03 -23.56 -16.08
N ARG A 520 -5.36 -23.68 -16.09
CA ARG A 520 -6.08 -24.94 -16.30
C ARG A 520 -7.14 -24.75 -17.36
N PHE A 521 -7.17 -25.66 -18.32
CA PHE A 521 -8.24 -25.73 -19.31
C PHE A 521 -9.30 -26.71 -18.83
N ILE A 522 -10.55 -26.30 -18.93
CA ILE A 522 -11.70 -27.05 -18.44
C ILE A 522 -12.80 -27.09 -19.50
N THR A 523 -13.50 -28.21 -19.57
CA THR A 523 -14.59 -28.41 -20.56
C THR A 523 -15.78 -27.49 -20.29
N ALA A 524 -16.12 -27.29 -18.99
CA ALA A 524 -17.16 -26.37 -18.56
C ALA A 524 -16.88 -25.90 -17.12
N LEU A 525 -17.05 -24.61 -16.85
CA LEU A 525 -16.95 -24.07 -15.51
C LEU A 525 -18.14 -24.54 -14.65
N PRO A 526 -17.94 -24.98 -13.41
CA PRO A 526 -19.04 -25.35 -12.52
C PRO A 526 -19.87 -24.11 -12.16
N VAL A 527 -21.18 -24.19 -12.38
CA VAL A 527 -22.11 -23.09 -12.11
C VAL A 527 -23.26 -23.54 -11.24
N THR A 528 -23.77 -22.61 -10.44
CA THR A 528 -25.02 -22.77 -9.68
C THR A 528 -26.23 -22.78 -10.62
N PRO A 529 -27.43 -23.21 -10.16
CA PRO A 529 -28.66 -23.08 -10.92
C PRO A 529 -29.01 -21.65 -11.37
N THR A 530 -28.40 -20.63 -10.73
CA THR A 530 -28.55 -19.22 -11.07
C THR A 530 -27.38 -18.68 -11.91
N ASN A 531 -26.61 -19.56 -12.53
CA ASN A 531 -25.51 -19.27 -13.46
C ASN A 531 -24.31 -18.52 -12.83
N LYS A 532 -24.09 -18.67 -11.53
CA LYS A 532 -22.88 -18.16 -10.84
C LYS A 532 -21.80 -19.23 -10.79
N ILE A 533 -20.57 -18.88 -11.16
CA ILE A 533 -19.43 -19.82 -11.11
C ILE A 533 -19.14 -20.20 -9.66
N GLU A 534 -19.05 -21.51 -9.40
CA GLU A 534 -18.75 -22.08 -8.09
C GLU A 534 -17.22 -22.17 -7.87
N LYS A 535 -16.58 -21.01 -7.71
CA LYS A 535 -15.12 -20.89 -7.57
C LYS A 535 -14.53 -21.76 -6.46
N TYR A 536 -15.28 -22.02 -5.40
CA TYR A 536 -14.84 -22.89 -4.29
C TYR A 536 -14.58 -24.33 -4.73
N LYS A 537 -15.34 -24.85 -5.71
CA LYS A 537 -15.11 -26.18 -6.28
C LYS A 537 -13.80 -26.23 -7.08
N LEU A 538 -13.55 -25.20 -7.88
CA LEU A 538 -12.31 -25.06 -8.62
C LEU A 538 -11.10 -24.99 -7.71
N ARG A 539 -11.22 -24.21 -6.61
CA ARG A 539 -10.16 -24.11 -5.61
C ARG A 539 -9.88 -25.43 -4.91
N ALA A 540 -10.93 -26.14 -4.47
CA ALA A 540 -10.78 -27.43 -3.82
C ALA A 540 -10.10 -28.47 -4.72
N SER A 541 -10.49 -28.52 -6.01
CA SER A 541 -9.88 -29.40 -7.01
C SER A 541 -8.39 -29.10 -7.21
N LEU A 542 -8.03 -27.83 -7.39
CA LEU A 542 -6.63 -27.44 -7.60
C LEU A 542 -5.76 -27.69 -6.37
N LEU A 543 -6.27 -27.40 -5.16
CA LEU A 543 -5.52 -27.68 -3.93
C LEU A 543 -5.27 -29.17 -3.73
N ALA A 544 -6.22 -30.03 -4.08
CA ALA A 544 -6.04 -31.47 -4.07
C ALA A 544 -4.96 -31.92 -5.06
N GLU A 545 -4.98 -31.38 -6.30
CA GLU A 545 -3.96 -31.63 -7.33
C GLU A 545 -2.55 -31.20 -6.86
N LEU A 546 -2.43 -29.99 -6.28
CA LEU A 546 -1.15 -29.45 -5.81
C LEU A 546 -0.60 -30.17 -4.57
N ALA A 547 -1.46 -30.83 -3.80
CA ALA A 547 -1.08 -31.61 -2.62
C ALA A 547 -0.61 -33.04 -2.94
N ASP A 548 -0.91 -33.57 -4.13
CA ASP A 548 -0.51 -34.91 -4.56
C ASP A 548 0.85 -34.86 -5.32
N PRO A 549 1.94 -35.42 -4.75
CA PRO A 549 3.26 -35.35 -5.38
C PRO A 549 3.43 -36.28 -6.59
N ALA A 550 2.46 -37.12 -6.92
CA ALA A 550 2.60 -38.16 -7.93
C ALA A 550 2.40 -37.67 -9.39
N GLU A 551 1.63 -36.59 -9.61
CA GLU A 551 1.36 -36.05 -10.97
C GLU A 551 2.37 -35.01 -11.46
N ASN A 552 3.24 -34.48 -10.58
CA ASN A 552 4.23 -33.44 -10.94
C ASN A 552 5.45 -33.96 -11.74
N LYS A 553 5.51 -35.22 -12.15
CA LYS A 553 6.64 -35.81 -12.90
C LYS A 553 6.46 -35.90 -14.41
N GLU A 554 5.27 -35.67 -14.93
CA GLU A 554 5.02 -35.82 -16.38
C GLU A 554 5.04 -34.53 -17.21
N THR A 555 5.14 -33.34 -16.54
CA THR A 555 5.21 -32.05 -17.27
C THR A 555 6.61 -31.43 -17.32
N ALA A 556 7.64 -32.15 -16.92
CA ALA A 556 9.05 -31.70 -16.93
C ALA A 556 9.94 -32.61 -17.80
N SER A 557 9.43 -33.12 -18.91
CA SER A 557 10.25 -33.85 -19.93
C SER A 557 10.08 -33.23 -21.30
#